data_c98987d6e512e0c3d7047df55e48fa9a
#
_entry.id   c98987d6e512e0c3d7047df55e48fa9a
#
_cell.length_a   1.000
_cell.length_b   1.000
_cell.length_c   1.000
_cell.angle_alpha   90.00
_cell.angle_beta   90.00
_cell.angle_gamma   90.00
#
_symmetry.space_group_name_H-M   'P 1'
#
loop_
_entity.id
_entity.type
_entity.pdbx_description
1 polymer ?
#
loop_
_entity_poly.entity_id
_entity_poly.type
_entity_poly.pdbx_seq_one_letter_code
_entity_poly.pdbx_strand_id
1 'polypeptide(L)'
;MPVDIILGTNNVGPHGKIKTTADLSAILDLYHSLGHKYLDTAYLYPAGHPGESETFLGDLEVTKDAKFVLDTKVRSFEDGAHTADKIYKSVDEQLKRLKVDKVRTLYLHAPDRTVSFEESHKAMNELYKQRKFERFGISNYQPDEILGFVERAKKYGWVAPSSYEGLYNIVSRRAETELLPIFREHNIDFYAYSPLASGFFSNIKRNEPPPAGGHFDPTTFNGQFNQGWFFRDALFTAVEELQRVGEKHGIPNNAIALRWLRHHSQLTDADAILVGYSNIGQLKQNLEYLEQGPLPEEIVAVIDKIWAAIEDDAPKAAM
;
A
#
# COMPACT_ATOMS: atom_id res chain seq x y z
N MET A 1 19.05 -9.04 -1.66
CA MET A 1 18.29 -9.43 -0.43
C MET A 1 16.84 -9.63 -0.83
N PRO A 2 16.02 -10.35 -0.08
CA PRO A 2 14.60 -10.43 -0.42
C PRO A 2 13.92 -9.07 -0.28
N VAL A 3 12.86 -8.84 -1.05
CA VAL A 3 12.00 -7.64 -0.97
C VAL A 3 11.49 -7.44 0.45
N ASP A 4 11.55 -6.22 0.97
CA ASP A 4 11.08 -5.90 2.33
C ASP A 4 9.56 -6.07 2.46
N ILE A 5 9.11 -6.39 3.69
CA ILE A 5 7.70 -6.49 4.01
C ILE A 5 7.34 -5.33 4.94
N ILE A 6 6.26 -4.62 4.62
CA ILE A 6 5.70 -3.52 5.41
C ILE A 6 4.29 -3.93 5.87
N LEU A 7 3.99 -3.78 7.16
CA LEU A 7 2.68 -4.08 7.71
C LEU A 7 1.74 -2.88 7.54
N GLY A 8 0.68 -3.04 6.76
CA GLY A 8 -0.36 -2.03 6.59
C GLY A 8 -1.33 -2.01 7.77
N THR A 9 -1.73 -0.81 8.20
CA THR A 9 -2.63 -0.62 9.36
C THR A 9 -3.98 0.01 8.99
N ASN A 10 -4.39 -0.07 7.74
CA ASN A 10 -5.63 0.53 7.24
C ASN A 10 -6.92 0.00 7.87
N ASN A 11 -6.84 -1.10 8.60
CA ASN A 11 -7.96 -1.76 9.30
C ASN A 11 -7.86 -1.65 10.83
N VAL A 12 -6.97 -0.83 11.35
CA VAL A 12 -6.71 -0.68 12.79
C VAL A 12 -7.52 0.49 13.35
N GLY A 13 -8.22 0.27 14.43
CA GLY A 13 -9.04 1.26 15.13
C GLY A 13 -10.40 0.68 15.59
N PRO A 14 -11.14 1.34 16.48
CA PRO A 14 -12.43 0.86 16.98
C PRO A 14 -13.44 0.55 15.88
N HIS A 15 -13.37 1.26 14.75
CA HIS A 15 -14.23 1.04 13.58
C HIS A 15 -13.58 0.18 12.51
N GLY A 16 -12.35 -0.27 12.71
CA GLY A 16 -11.62 -1.19 11.81
C GLY A 16 -11.94 -2.67 12.10
N LYS A 17 -11.07 -3.55 11.59
CA LYS A 17 -11.11 -5.00 11.89
C LYS A 17 -10.34 -5.33 13.17
N ILE A 18 -9.30 -4.58 13.47
CA ILE A 18 -8.49 -4.70 14.69
C ILE A 18 -8.96 -3.63 15.64
N LYS A 19 -9.89 -4.00 16.56
CA LYS A 19 -10.71 -3.07 17.32
C LYS A 19 -10.13 -2.68 18.68
N THR A 20 -9.08 -3.36 19.13
CA THR A 20 -8.45 -3.09 20.42
C THR A 20 -6.93 -2.97 20.30
N THR A 21 -6.32 -2.21 21.19
CA THR A 21 -4.86 -2.11 21.27
C THR A 21 -4.23 -3.46 21.68
N ALA A 22 -4.95 -4.30 22.42
CA ALA A 22 -4.49 -5.65 22.77
C ALA A 22 -4.38 -6.55 21.54
N ASP A 23 -5.37 -6.52 20.63
CA ASP A 23 -5.30 -7.26 19.35
C ASP A 23 -4.17 -6.75 18.48
N LEU A 24 -4.00 -5.42 18.39
CA LEU A 24 -2.91 -4.83 17.66
C LEU A 24 -1.53 -5.22 18.23
N SER A 25 -1.38 -5.20 19.56
CA SER A 25 -0.14 -5.62 20.22
C SER A 25 0.23 -7.06 19.87
N ALA A 26 -0.72 -8.00 19.93
CA ALA A 26 -0.48 -9.39 19.55
C ALA A 26 -0.03 -9.55 18.07
N ILE A 27 -0.63 -8.76 17.17
CA ILE A 27 -0.26 -8.70 15.75
C ILE A 27 1.16 -8.17 15.58
N LEU A 28 1.50 -7.08 16.26
CA LEU A 28 2.82 -6.45 16.20
C LEU A 28 3.90 -7.36 16.81
N ASP A 29 3.59 -8.08 17.88
CA ASP A 29 4.53 -9.03 18.49
C ASP A 29 4.81 -10.21 17.55
N LEU A 30 3.79 -10.77 16.90
CA LEU A 30 3.97 -11.78 15.87
C LEU A 30 4.86 -11.25 14.73
N TYR A 31 4.54 -10.08 14.18
CA TYR A 31 5.24 -9.48 13.07
C TYR A 31 6.73 -9.21 13.42
N HIS A 32 6.97 -8.67 14.60
CA HIS A 32 8.33 -8.41 15.07
C HIS A 32 9.12 -9.70 15.34
N SER A 33 8.47 -10.75 15.88
CA SER A 33 9.11 -12.04 16.15
C SER A 33 9.64 -12.73 14.88
N LEU A 34 9.09 -12.36 13.71
CA LEU A 34 9.53 -12.82 12.40
C LEU A 34 10.60 -11.91 11.76
N GLY A 35 11.13 -10.93 12.51
CA GLY A 35 12.22 -10.04 12.08
C GLY A 35 11.78 -8.80 11.32
N HIS A 36 10.48 -8.53 11.22
CA HIS A 36 9.96 -7.37 10.52
C HIS A 36 9.78 -6.17 11.45
N LYS A 37 9.87 -4.94 10.90
CA LYS A 37 9.83 -3.71 11.70
C LYS A 37 9.13 -2.51 11.04
N TYR A 38 8.78 -2.57 9.76
CA TYR A 38 8.20 -1.43 9.05
C TYR A 38 6.68 -1.45 9.14
N LEU A 39 6.10 -0.33 9.57
CA LEU A 39 4.65 -0.14 9.69
C LEU A 39 4.21 1.00 8.78
N ASP A 40 3.14 0.77 8.04
CA ASP A 40 2.50 1.78 7.21
C ASP A 40 1.13 2.16 7.78
N THR A 41 0.91 3.46 7.95
CA THR A 41 -0.37 4.05 8.36
C THR A 41 -0.71 5.27 7.50
N ALA A 42 -1.80 5.96 7.81
CA ALA A 42 -2.19 7.22 7.17
C ALA A 42 -3.14 8.03 8.05
N TYR A 43 -3.22 9.35 7.78
CA TYR A 43 -4.21 10.23 8.39
C TYR A 43 -5.65 9.66 8.26
N LEU A 44 -5.98 9.08 7.11
CA LEU A 44 -7.34 8.62 6.78
C LEU A 44 -7.68 7.20 7.29
N TYR A 45 -6.80 6.56 8.04
CA TYR A 45 -7.02 5.17 8.47
C TYR A 45 -7.67 5.06 9.84
N PRO A 46 -8.64 4.13 10.00
CA PRO A 46 -9.34 3.42 8.94
C PRO A 46 -10.29 4.36 8.16
N ALA A 47 -10.67 3.94 6.97
CA ALA A 47 -11.54 4.75 6.10
C ALA A 47 -12.85 5.16 6.80
N GLY A 48 -13.19 6.44 6.72
CA GLY A 48 -14.34 7.03 7.42
C GLY A 48 -14.08 7.43 8.88
N HIS A 49 -12.97 7.00 9.47
CA HIS A 49 -12.61 7.27 10.86
C HIS A 49 -11.15 7.72 10.98
N PRO A 50 -10.80 8.89 10.44
CA PRO A 50 -9.42 9.34 10.32
C PRO A 50 -8.71 9.47 11.68
N GLY A 51 -7.44 9.01 11.71
CA GLY A 51 -6.56 9.12 12.86
C GLY A 51 -6.69 8.01 13.91
N GLU A 52 -7.68 7.11 13.82
CA GLU A 52 -7.80 6.01 14.79
C GLU A 52 -6.60 5.07 14.75
N SER A 53 -6.13 4.72 13.55
CA SER A 53 -4.96 3.85 13.38
C SER A 53 -3.69 4.47 13.98
N GLU A 54 -3.44 5.76 13.68
CA GLU A 54 -2.32 6.50 14.27
C GLU A 54 -2.42 6.59 15.80
N THR A 55 -3.63 6.79 16.33
CA THR A 55 -3.87 6.83 17.78
C THR A 55 -3.52 5.49 18.45
N PHE A 56 -3.96 4.36 17.88
CA PHE A 56 -3.63 3.04 18.42
C PHE A 56 -2.12 2.75 18.40
N LEU A 57 -1.44 3.12 17.31
CA LEU A 57 0.02 2.98 17.22
C LEU A 57 0.74 3.86 18.27
N GLY A 58 0.27 5.08 18.44
CA GLY A 58 0.80 6.00 19.45
C GLY A 58 0.52 5.54 20.90
N ASP A 59 -0.66 4.96 21.17
CA ASP A 59 -1.00 4.43 22.49
C ASP A 59 -0.15 3.22 22.89
N LEU A 60 0.27 2.43 21.91
CA LEU A 60 1.22 1.34 22.11
C LEU A 60 2.69 1.78 22.08
N GLU A 61 2.97 3.08 21.88
CA GLU A 61 4.35 3.62 21.78
C GLU A 61 5.24 2.76 20.87
N VAL A 62 4.72 2.39 19.69
CA VAL A 62 5.33 1.36 18.83
C VAL A 62 6.77 1.65 18.38
N THR A 63 7.19 2.91 18.39
CA THR A 63 8.57 3.32 18.05
C THR A 63 9.54 3.27 19.22
N LYS A 64 9.04 2.99 20.42
CA LYS A 64 9.88 2.89 21.62
C LYS A 64 10.96 1.83 21.42
N ASP A 65 12.16 2.16 21.88
CA ASP A 65 13.36 1.31 21.78
C ASP A 65 13.68 0.90 20.31
N ALA A 66 13.27 1.72 19.34
CA ALA A 66 13.41 1.48 17.90
C ALA A 66 12.82 0.14 17.43
N LYS A 67 11.81 -0.38 18.15
CA LYS A 67 11.15 -1.66 17.81
C LYS A 67 10.50 -1.62 16.44
N PHE A 68 9.81 -0.52 16.12
CA PHE A 68 9.19 -0.32 14.82
C PHE A 68 9.56 1.02 14.18
N VAL A 69 9.47 1.07 12.87
CA VAL A 69 9.73 2.23 12.02
C VAL A 69 8.44 2.58 11.29
N LEU A 70 8.01 3.85 11.38
CA LEU A 70 6.71 4.30 10.90
C LEU A 70 6.82 5.08 9.59
N ASP A 71 5.91 4.75 8.68
CA ASP A 71 5.52 5.56 7.54
C ASP A 71 4.08 6.05 7.74
N THR A 72 3.79 7.29 7.35
CA THR A 72 2.41 7.80 7.35
C THR A 72 2.16 8.72 6.14
N LYS A 73 0.89 9.06 5.93
CA LYS A 73 0.42 9.80 4.76
C LYS A 73 -0.44 10.97 5.23
N VAL A 74 -0.18 12.18 4.70
CA VAL A 74 -0.99 13.36 5.01
C VAL A 74 -2.43 13.19 4.55
N ARG A 75 -3.33 13.99 5.10
CA ARG A 75 -4.71 14.08 4.66
C ARG A 75 -4.77 14.39 3.17
N SER A 76 -5.59 13.62 2.44
CA SER A 76 -5.77 13.71 0.98
C SER A 76 -7.21 13.34 0.60
N PHE A 77 -7.54 13.24 -0.67
CA PHE A 77 -8.84 12.86 -1.23
C PHE A 77 -9.96 13.91 -1.01
N GLU A 78 -9.59 15.16 -0.83
CA GLU A 78 -10.51 16.32 -0.82
C GLU A 78 -9.82 17.53 -1.44
N ASP A 79 -10.61 18.41 -2.04
CA ASP A 79 -10.11 19.62 -2.66
C ASP A 79 -9.43 20.54 -1.64
N GLY A 80 -8.25 21.05 -2.00
CA GLY A 80 -7.44 21.90 -1.15
C GLY A 80 -6.78 21.20 0.05
N ALA A 81 -6.76 19.87 0.10
CA ALA A 81 -6.10 19.13 1.18
C ALA A 81 -4.58 19.39 1.23
N HIS A 82 -3.98 19.69 0.08
CA HIS A 82 -2.54 19.88 -0.06
C HIS A 82 -2.09 21.35 -0.09
N THR A 83 -2.93 22.28 0.37
CA THR A 83 -2.43 23.63 0.71
C THR A 83 -1.41 23.54 1.83
N ALA A 84 -0.41 24.43 1.82
CA ALA A 84 0.69 24.39 2.79
C ALA A 84 0.20 24.33 4.24
N ASP A 85 -0.77 25.19 4.61
CA ASP A 85 -1.32 25.24 5.97
C ASP A 85 -1.99 23.92 6.39
N LYS A 86 -2.73 23.28 5.46
CA LYS A 86 -3.38 21.99 5.75
C LYS A 86 -2.38 20.86 5.88
N ILE A 87 -1.31 20.84 5.05
CA ILE A 87 -0.22 19.88 5.19
C ILE A 87 0.44 20.03 6.56
N TYR A 88 0.82 21.25 6.96
CA TYR A 88 1.45 21.48 8.26
C TYR A 88 0.56 21.03 9.42
N LYS A 89 -0.73 21.44 9.38
CA LYS A 89 -1.70 21.02 10.39
C LYS A 89 -1.86 19.49 10.43
N SER A 90 -1.97 18.84 9.27
CA SER A 90 -2.07 17.37 9.19
C SER A 90 -0.89 16.69 9.86
N VAL A 91 0.33 17.13 9.55
CA VAL A 91 1.57 16.54 10.09
C VAL A 91 1.67 16.76 11.59
N ASP A 92 1.37 17.95 12.09
CA ASP A 92 1.41 18.21 13.55
C ASP A 92 0.40 17.34 14.31
N GLU A 93 -0.82 17.18 13.78
CA GLU A 93 -1.83 16.28 14.36
C GLU A 93 -1.39 14.82 14.33
N GLN A 94 -0.80 14.34 13.22
CA GLN A 94 -0.33 12.97 13.04
C GLN A 94 0.82 12.64 13.99
N LEU A 95 1.85 13.47 14.04
CA LEU A 95 2.99 13.24 14.94
C LEU A 95 2.56 13.24 16.42
N LYS A 96 1.59 14.10 16.78
CA LYS A 96 1.00 14.11 18.13
C LYS A 96 0.23 12.83 18.43
N ARG A 97 -0.59 12.31 17.47
CA ARG A 97 -1.31 11.03 17.66
C ARG A 97 -0.35 9.85 17.77
N LEU A 98 0.66 9.81 16.91
CA LEU A 98 1.69 8.78 16.90
C LEU A 98 2.67 8.88 18.09
N LYS A 99 2.66 9.99 18.85
CA LYS A 99 3.58 10.30 19.96
C LYS A 99 5.05 10.21 19.54
N VAL A 100 5.37 10.74 18.36
CA VAL A 100 6.72 10.79 17.80
C VAL A 100 7.07 12.19 17.32
N ASP A 101 8.37 12.51 17.27
CA ASP A 101 8.86 13.79 16.72
C ASP A 101 8.99 13.75 15.19
N LYS A 102 9.22 12.55 14.63
CA LYS A 102 9.40 12.30 13.21
C LYS A 102 8.94 10.90 12.81
N VAL A 103 8.71 10.71 11.50
CA VAL A 103 8.48 9.41 10.85
C VAL A 103 9.59 9.10 9.84
N ARG A 104 9.71 7.85 9.40
CA ARG A 104 10.64 7.48 8.32
C ARG A 104 10.21 8.10 7.00
N THR A 105 9.03 7.76 6.53
CA THR A 105 8.48 8.28 5.27
C THR A 105 7.18 9.04 5.52
N LEU A 106 7.07 10.24 4.96
CA LEU A 106 5.83 11.00 4.92
C LEU A 106 5.36 11.10 3.47
N TYR A 107 4.15 10.61 3.21
CA TYR A 107 3.57 10.59 1.88
C TYR A 107 2.54 11.69 1.65
N LEU A 108 2.52 12.22 0.43
CA LEU A 108 1.29 12.76 -0.15
C LEU A 108 0.46 11.55 -0.65
N HIS A 109 -0.69 11.28 0.02
CA HIS A 109 -1.43 10.00 -0.12
C HIS A 109 -2.08 9.83 -1.50
N ALA A 110 -2.49 10.92 -2.12
CA ALA A 110 -3.03 10.98 -3.48
C ALA A 110 -2.85 12.41 -4.01
N PRO A 111 -2.83 12.64 -5.34
CA PRO A 111 -2.72 13.99 -5.88
C PRO A 111 -3.95 14.85 -5.54
N ASP A 112 -3.70 16.06 -5.07
CA ASP A 112 -4.70 17.13 -5.02
C ASP A 112 -4.42 18.11 -6.17
N ARG A 113 -5.13 17.96 -7.27
CA ARG A 113 -4.94 18.75 -8.49
C ARG A 113 -5.58 20.13 -8.41
N THR A 114 -6.26 20.44 -7.29
CA THR A 114 -6.82 21.80 -7.04
C THR A 114 -5.80 22.73 -6.41
N VAL A 115 -4.69 22.18 -5.90
CA VAL A 115 -3.55 22.91 -5.36
C VAL A 115 -2.33 22.70 -6.27
N SER A 116 -1.54 23.74 -6.48
CA SER A 116 -0.33 23.58 -7.28
C SER A 116 0.65 22.59 -6.63
N PHE A 117 1.20 21.67 -7.42
CA PHE A 117 2.21 20.74 -6.90
C PHE A 117 3.51 21.44 -6.45
N GLU A 118 3.73 22.70 -6.86
CA GLU A 118 4.81 23.51 -6.33
C GLU A 118 4.56 23.92 -4.88
N GLU A 119 3.33 24.29 -4.53
CA GLU A 119 2.96 24.64 -3.14
C GLU A 119 3.08 23.44 -2.21
N SER A 120 2.48 22.32 -2.58
CA SER A 120 2.55 21.08 -1.77
C SER A 120 3.97 20.56 -1.64
N HIS A 121 4.78 20.60 -2.71
CA HIS A 121 6.18 20.19 -2.65
C HIS A 121 7.02 21.11 -1.78
N LYS A 122 6.80 22.43 -1.86
CA LYS A 122 7.49 23.39 -0.98
C LYS A 122 7.14 23.15 0.48
N ALA A 123 5.87 22.87 0.80
CA ALA A 123 5.46 22.53 2.17
C ALA A 123 6.16 21.28 2.69
N MET A 124 6.22 20.22 1.87
CA MET A 124 6.95 19.00 2.21
C MET A 124 8.44 19.27 2.42
N ASN A 125 9.07 20.12 1.58
CA ASN A 125 10.47 20.49 1.74
C ASN A 125 10.74 21.26 3.04
N GLU A 126 9.84 22.15 3.46
CA GLU A 126 10.00 22.85 4.74
C GLU A 126 9.87 21.90 5.94
N LEU A 127 8.96 20.93 5.91
CA LEU A 127 8.83 19.87 6.92
C LEU A 127 10.07 18.96 6.95
N TYR A 128 10.65 18.66 5.78
CA TYR A 128 11.91 17.92 5.68
C TYR A 128 13.06 18.67 6.35
N LYS A 129 13.21 19.98 6.09
CA LYS A 129 14.21 20.83 6.76
C LYS A 129 14.03 20.87 8.29
N GLN A 130 12.78 20.81 8.75
CA GLN A 130 12.42 20.69 10.17
C GLN A 130 12.66 19.28 10.73
N ARG A 131 13.09 18.32 9.90
CA ARG A 131 13.33 16.92 10.28
C ARG A 131 12.09 16.19 10.79
N LYS A 132 10.90 16.53 10.27
CA LYS A 132 9.65 15.85 10.60
C LYS A 132 9.52 14.46 9.96
N PHE A 133 10.33 14.21 8.95
CA PHE A 133 10.47 12.90 8.29
C PHE A 133 11.87 12.75 7.67
N GLU A 134 12.22 11.50 7.30
CA GLU A 134 13.51 11.17 6.69
C GLU A 134 13.41 11.01 5.17
N ARG A 135 12.28 10.54 4.67
CA ARG A 135 12.01 10.25 3.25
C ARG A 135 10.73 10.91 2.78
N PHE A 136 10.77 11.56 1.63
CA PHE A 136 9.58 12.09 0.99
C PHE A 136 8.96 11.01 0.10
N GLY A 137 7.70 10.66 0.37
CA GLY A 137 6.91 9.70 -0.40
C GLY A 137 5.76 10.35 -1.16
N ILE A 138 5.37 9.74 -2.27
CA ILE A 138 4.16 10.08 -3.02
C ILE A 138 3.41 8.80 -3.37
N SER A 139 2.09 8.89 -3.58
CA SER A 139 1.25 7.73 -3.88
C SER A 139 0.12 8.12 -4.84
N ASN A 140 -0.19 7.27 -5.81
CA ASN A 140 -1.27 7.45 -6.78
C ASN A 140 -1.07 8.59 -7.81
N TYR A 141 0.12 9.15 -7.93
CA TYR A 141 0.47 10.18 -8.91
C TYR A 141 0.76 9.60 -10.29
N GLN A 142 0.39 10.33 -11.34
CA GLN A 142 0.65 9.99 -12.73
C GLN A 142 2.15 10.16 -13.08
N PRO A 143 2.67 9.49 -14.12
CA PRO A 143 4.08 9.57 -14.54
C PRO A 143 4.62 10.99 -14.72
N ASP A 144 3.88 11.85 -15.38
CA ASP A 144 4.25 13.26 -15.63
C ASP A 144 4.24 14.10 -14.34
N GLU A 145 3.34 13.81 -13.43
CA GLU A 145 3.28 14.45 -12.11
C GLU A 145 4.51 14.07 -11.26
N ILE A 146 4.92 12.80 -11.29
CA ILE A 146 6.13 12.29 -10.61
C ILE A 146 7.37 13.00 -11.14
N LEU A 147 7.54 13.04 -12.48
CA LEU A 147 8.65 13.74 -13.14
C LEU A 147 8.67 15.22 -12.78
N GLY A 148 7.49 15.86 -12.69
CA GLY A 148 7.37 17.22 -12.22
C GLY A 148 7.88 17.44 -10.78
N PHE A 149 7.72 16.48 -9.85
CA PHE A 149 8.34 16.54 -8.53
C PHE A 149 9.87 16.43 -8.61
N VAL A 150 10.37 15.52 -9.42
CA VAL A 150 11.83 15.33 -9.63
C VAL A 150 12.47 16.61 -10.22
N GLU A 151 11.85 17.20 -11.23
CA GLU A 151 12.32 18.45 -11.84
C GLU A 151 12.33 19.62 -10.86
N ARG A 152 11.25 19.78 -10.06
CA ARG A 152 11.20 20.82 -9.03
C ARG A 152 12.25 20.62 -7.95
N ALA A 153 12.47 19.38 -7.52
CA ALA A 153 13.54 19.07 -6.57
C ALA A 153 14.89 19.53 -7.09
N LYS A 154 15.22 19.19 -8.35
CA LYS A 154 16.47 19.60 -9.02
C LYS A 154 16.56 21.12 -9.18
N LYS A 155 15.46 21.76 -9.62
CA LYS A 155 15.44 23.21 -9.90
C LYS A 155 15.63 24.07 -8.64
N TYR A 156 14.96 23.68 -7.54
CA TYR A 156 14.90 24.49 -6.33
C TYR A 156 15.80 23.97 -5.20
N GLY A 157 16.48 22.84 -5.35
CA GLY A 157 17.23 22.17 -4.29
C GLY A 157 16.32 21.62 -3.18
N TRP A 158 15.10 21.21 -3.51
CA TRP A 158 14.15 20.64 -2.57
C TRP A 158 14.36 19.13 -2.43
N VAL A 159 13.79 18.56 -1.34
CA VAL A 159 13.78 17.11 -1.14
C VAL A 159 13.05 16.43 -2.31
N ALA A 160 13.70 15.47 -2.98
CA ALA A 160 13.07 14.69 -4.03
C ALA A 160 12.23 13.55 -3.43
N PRO A 161 11.15 13.11 -4.11
CA PRO A 161 10.51 11.86 -3.77
C PRO A 161 11.53 10.71 -3.84
N SER A 162 11.58 9.88 -2.81
CA SER A 162 12.45 8.70 -2.74
C SER A 162 11.69 7.41 -2.47
N SER A 163 10.35 7.50 -2.37
CA SER A 163 9.46 6.36 -2.18
C SER A 163 8.12 6.61 -2.89
N TYR A 164 7.58 5.59 -3.50
CA TYR A 164 6.25 5.60 -4.11
C TYR A 164 5.45 4.39 -3.65
N GLU A 165 4.25 4.62 -3.14
CA GLU A 165 3.29 3.55 -2.91
C GLU A 165 2.33 3.43 -4.09
N GLY A 166 2.23 2.22 -4.67
CA GLY A 166 1.42 1.98 -5.86
C GLY A 166 0.72 0.63 -5.87
N LEU A 167 -0.39 0.56 -6.61
CA LEU A 167 -1.12 -0.68 -6.83
C LEU A 167 -0.27 -1.65 -7.66
N TYR A 168 0.01 -2.84 -7.10
CA TYR A 168 0.74 -3.86 -7.84
C TYR A 168 0.43 -5.27 -7.33
N ASN A 169 -0.06 -6.11 -8.22
CA ASN A 169 -0.38 -7.52 -8.00
C ASN A 169 -0.58 -8.24 -9.34
N ILE A 170 -0.91 -9.52 -9.34
CA ILE A 170 -1.05 -10.35 -10.55
C ILE A 170 -1.98 -9.75 -11.61
N VAL A 171 -3.08 -9.10 -11.20
CA VAL A 171 -4.08 -8.50 -12.11
C VAL A 171 -3.97 -6.99 -12.23
N SER A 172 -2.89 -6.38 -11.74
CA SER A 172 -2.63 -4.94 -11.75
C SER A 172 -1.14 -4.72 -11.96
N ARG A 173 -0.65 -4.93 -13.20
CA ARG A 173 0.79 -4.89 -13.54
C ARG A 173 1.20 -3.68 -14.39
N ARG A 174 0.30 -2.73 -14.66
CA ARG A 174 0.61 -1.55 -15.47
C ARG A 174 1.80 -0.73 -14.93
N ALA A 175 2.07 -0.79 -13.63
CA ALA A 175 3.23 -0.16 -13.03
C ALA A 175 4.56 -0.63 -13.66
N GLU A 176 4.64 -1.85 -14.21
CA GLU A 176 5.84 -2.40 -14.84
C GLU A 176 6.30 -1.57 -16.05
N THR A 177 5.36 -1.04 -16.82
CA THR A 177 5.62 -0.25 -18.01
C THR A 177 5.48 1.25 -17.79
N GLU A 178 4.58 1.68 -16.91
CA GLU A 178 4.22 3.09 -16.74
C GLU A 178 5.06 3.79 -15.65
N LEU A 179 5.45 3.09 -14.59
CA LEU A 179 6.05 3.68 -13.38
C LEU A 179 7.44 3.18 -13.05
N LEU A 180 7.68 1.87 -13.05
CA LEU A 180 8.96 1.29 -12.63
C LEU A 180 10.17 1.82 -13.42
N PRO A 181 10.11 2.07 -14.74
CA PRO A 181 11.24 2.68 -15.45
C PRO A 181 11.63 4.05 -14.89
N ILE A 182 10.64 4.90 -14.54
CA ILE A 182 10.86 6.22 -13.92
C ILE A 182 11.51 6.06 -12.55
N PHE A 183 11.00 5.11 -11.75
CA PHE A 183 11.52 4.89 -10.40
C PHE A 183 12.98 4.43 -10.41
N ARG A 184 13.34 3.53 -11.32
CA ARG A 184 14.74 3.06 -11.47
C ARG A 184 15.67 4.19 -11.92
N GLU A 185 15.24 5.04 -12.85
CA GLU A 185 16.01 6.18 -13.32
C GLU A 185 16.25 7.23 -12.22
N HIS A 186 15.28 7.43 -11.32
CA HIS A 186 15.33 8.49 -10.33
C HIS A 186 15.56 8.01 -8.89
N ASN A 187 15.91 6.73 -8.69
CA ASN A 187 16.15 6.12 -7.37
C ASN A 187 14.96 6.29 -6.41
N ILE A 188 13.75 6.00 -6.89
CA ILE A 188 12.52 5.99 -6.11
C ILE A 188 12.18 4.53 -5.82
N ASP A 189 12.13 4.14 -4.54
CA ASP A 189 11.72 2.79 -4.14
C ASP A 189 10.21 2.63 -4.33
N PHE A 190 9.79 1.46 -4.79
CA PHE A 190 8.39 1.16 -5.04
C PHE A 190 7.82 0.22 -3.97
N TYR A 191 6.78 0.67 -3.28
CA TYR A 191 6.10 -0.12 -2.25
C TYR A 191 4.74 -0.56 -2.78
N ALA A 192 4.61 -1.87 -3.05
CA ALA A 192 3.44 -2.48 -3.66
C ALA A 192 2.30 -2.64 -2.67
N TYR A 193 1.23 -1.85 -2.78
CA TYR A 193 0.04 -2.06 -1.98
C TYR A 193 -0.99 -2.98 -2.67
N SER A 194 -1.95 -3.49 -1.91
CA SER A 194 -2.97 -4.45 -2.36
C SER A 194 -2.40 -5.70 -3.05
N PRO A 195 -1.42 -6.40 -2.44
CA PRO A 195 -0.81 -7.61 -3.01
C PRO A 195 -1.82 -8.71 -3.28
N LEU A 196 -2.93 -8.73 -2.54
CA LEU A 196 -4.05 -9.68 -2.68
C LEU A 196 -5.28 -9.07 -3.36
N ALA A 197 -5.11 -7.96 -4.10
CA ALA A 197 -6.20 -7.26 -4.79
C ALA A 197 -7.41 -7.01 -3.85
N SER A 198 -7.16 -6.49 -2.63
CA SER A 198 -8.17 -6.27 -1.58
C SER A 198 -8.95 -7.53 -1.16
N GLY A 199 -8.42 -8.73 -1.40
CA GLY A 199 -9.07 -10.02 -1.14
C GLY A 199 -9.85 -10.59 -2.34
N PHE A 200 -9.71 -10.00 -3.54
CA PHE A 200 -10.35 -10.47 -4.76
C PHE A 200 -9.94 -11.90 -5.12
N PHE A 201 -8.71 -12.31 -4.81
CA PHE A 201 -8.20 -13.65 -5.12
C PHE A 201 -8.80 -14.78 -4.29
N SER A 202 -9.48 -14.51 -3.18
CA SER A 202 -9.91 -15.59 -2.26
C SER A 202 -11.38 -15.58 -1.90
N ASN A 203 -11.99 -14.42 -1.74
CA ASN A 203 -13.30 -14.30 -1.09
C ASN A 203 -14.40 -13.78 -2.01
N ILE A 204 -14.04 -13.42 -3.24
CA ILE A 204 -14.98 -12.82 -4.19
C ILE A 204 -15.23 -13.80 -5.30
N LYS A 205 -16.51 -14.11 -5.52
CA LYS A 205 -16.94 -15.01 -6.58
C LYS A 205 -17.87 -14.30 -7.56
N ARG A 206 -17.80 -14.70 -8.82
CA ARG A 206 -18.70 -14.22 -9.86
C ARG A 206 -20.16 -14.55 -9.47
N ASN A 207 -21.05 -13.58 -9.62
CA ASN A 207 -22.49 -13.73 -9.36
C ASN A 207 -22.89 -14.04 -7.90
N GLU A 208 -21.98 -13.94 -6.94
CA GLU A 208 -22.30 -14.00 -5.51
C GLU A 208 -22.16 -12.60 -4.90
N PRO A 209 -23.04 -12.20 -3.94
CA PRO A 209 -22.85 -10.94 -3.24
C PRO A 209 -21.57 -10.99 -2.41
N PRO A 210 -20.76 -9.94 -2.42
CA PRO A 210 -19.56 -9.91 -1.60
C PRO A 210 -19.91 -9.90 -0.10
N PRO A 211 -19.03 -10.43 0.74
CA PRO A 211 -19.27 -10.48 2.19
C PRO A 211 -19.51 -9.09 2.80
N ALA A 212 -20.58 -8.98 3.61
CA ALA A 212 -20.89 -7.75 4.33
C ALA A 212 -19.73 -7.31 5.24
N GLY A 213 -19.47 -6.01 5.28
CA GLY A 213 -18.34 -5.42 6.01
C GLY A 213 -16.96 -5.80 5.46
N GLY A 214 -16.89 -6.45 4.30
CA GLY A 214 -15.65 -6.73 3.56
C GLY A 214 -15.18 -5.56 2.71
N HIS A 215 -13.99 -5.70 2.11
CA HIS A 215 -13.41 -4.68 1.23
C HIS A 215 -14.20 -4.44 -0.07
N PHE A 216 -15.17 -5.30 -0.39
CA PHE A 216 -16.05 -5.20 -1.54
C PHE A 216 -17.52 -5.00 -1.16
N ASP A 217 -17.83 -4.68 0.10
CA ASP A 217 -19.19 -4.40 0.54
C ASP A 217 -19.74 -3.15 -0.16
N PRO A 218 -20.79 -3.28 -1.02
CA PRO A 218 -21.30 -2.16 -1.81
C PRO A 218 -21.93 -1.04 -0.97
N THR A 219 -22.17 -1.28 0.30
CA THR A 219 -22.72 -0.28 1.22
C THR A 219 -21.65 0.69 1.75
N THR A 220 -20.37 0.42 1.52
CA THR A 220 -19.24 1.24 1.95
C THR A 220 -18.57 1.94 0.76
N PHE A 221 -17.99 3.12 1.00
CA PHE A 221 -17.21 3.83 -0.02
C PHE A 221 -16.06 2.98 -0.58
N ASN A 222 -15.28 2.35 0.31
CA ASN A 222 -14.18 1.47 -0.10
C ASN A 222 -14.65 0.27 -0.92
N GLY A 223 -15.79 -0.30 -0.56
CA GLY A 223 -16.34 -1.44 -1.29
C GLY A 223 -16.78 -1.06 -2.70
N GLN A 224 -17.44 0.09 -2.87
CA GLN A 224 -17.80 0.62 -4.20
C GLN A 224 -16.55 0.93 -5.03
N PHE A 225 -15.54 1.53 -4.43
CA PHE A 225 -14.26 1.84 -5.07
C PHE A 225 -13.55 0.56 -5.56
N ASN A 226 -13.41 -0.45 -4.70
CA ASN A 226 -12.80 -1.72 -5.07
C ASN A 226 -13.61 -2.48 -6.14
N GLN A 227 -14.95 -2.45 -6.08
CA GLN A 227 -15.77 -3.02 -7.15
C GLN A 227 -15.51 -2.31 -8.48
N GLY A 228 -15.42 -0.99 -8.49
CA GLY A 228 -15.08 -0.20 -9.69
C GLY A 228 -13.74 -0.60 -10.30
N TRP A 229 -12.80 -1.07 -9.51
CA TRP A 229 -11.49 -1.53 -9.97
C TRP A 229 -11.50 -2.98 -10.45
N PHE A 230 -12.12 -3.89 -9.70
CA PHE A 230 -11.93 -5.32 -9.86
C PHE A 230 -13.14 -6.08 -10.42
N PHE A 231 -14.36 -5.52 -10.38
CA PHE A 231 -15.57 -6.24 -10.85
C PHE A 231 -15.73 -6.10 -12.36
N ARG A 232 -14.90 -6.84 -13.08
CA ARG A 232 -14.90 -6.97 -14.53
C ARG A 232 -14.82 -8.44 -14.90
N ASP A 233 -15.57 -8.85 -15.93
CA ASP A 233 -15.63 -10.25 -16.34
C ASP A 233 -14.27 -10.86 -16.66
N ALA A 234 -13.39 -10.10 -17.31
CA ALA A 234 -12.03 -10.52 -17.59
C ALA A 234 -11.24 -10.86 -16.32
N LEU A 235 -11.36 -10.02 -15.27
CA LEU A 235 -10.66 -10.23 -14.00
C LEU A 235 -11.22 -11.42 -13.21
N PHE A 236 -12.54 -11.66 -13.23
CA PHE A 236 -13.11 -12.88 -12.66
C PHE A 236 -12.60 -14.13 -13.38
N THR A 237 -12.57 -14.11 -14.72
CA THR A 237 -12.03 -15.22 -15.52
C THR A 237 -10.55 -15.48 -15.19
N ALA A 238 -9.77 -14.43 -15.02
CA ALA A 238 -8.37 -14.53 -14.61
C ALA A 238 -8.20 -15.23 -13.24
N VAL A 239 -9.02 -14.86 -12.25
CA VAL A 239 -8.95 -15.48 -10.90
C VAL A 239 -9.42 -16.94 -10.95
N GLU A 240 -10.44 -17.27 -11.75
CA GLU A 240 -10.91 -18.66 -11.96
C GLU A 240 -9.83 -19.53 -12.64
N GLU A 241 -9.06 -18.96 -13.59
CA GLU A 241 -7.94 -19.66 -14.24
C GLU A 241 -6.78 -19.86 -13.27
N LEU A 242 -6.46 -18.84 -12.46
CA LEU A 242 -5.45 -18.91 -11.40
C LEU A 242 -5.81 -19.98 -10.37
N GLN A 243 -7.07 -20.05 -9.96
CA GLN A 243 -7.56 -21.07 -9.03
C GLN A 243 -7.38 -22.48 -9.60
N ARG A 244 -7.73 -22.68 -10.87
CA ARG A 244 -7.63 -24.00 -11.52
C ARG A 244 -6.18 -24.51 -11.57
N VAL A 245 -5.22 -23.66 -11.92
CA VAL A 245 -3.82 -24.06 -11.92
C VAL A 245 -3.30 -24.24 -10.50
N GLY A 246 -3.73 -23.40 -9.56
CA GLY A 246 -3.39 -23.53 -8.15
C GLY A 246 -3.85 -24.84 -7.53
N GLU A 247 -5.09 -25.26 -7.78
CA GLU A 247 -5.66 -26.53 -7.31
C GLU A 247 -4.85 -27.73 -7.81
N LYS A 248 -4.40 -27.72 -9.08
CA LYS A 248 -3.54 -28.77 -9.65
C LYS A 248 -2.22 -28.94 -8.86
N HIS A 249 -1.69 -27.86 -8.31
CA HIS A 249 -0.44 -27.86 -7.54
C HIS A 249 -0.64 -27.82 -6.02
N GLY A 250 -1.89 -27.79 -5.53
CA GLY A 250 -2.19 -27.68 -4.11
C GLY A 250 -1.80 -26.31 -3.50
N ILE A 251 -1.75 -25.24 -4.32
CA ILE A 251 -1.32 -23.90 -3.91
C ILE A 251 -2.52 -22.94 -4.01
N PRO A 252 -2.99 -22.35 -2.91
CA PRO A 252 -4.14 -21.43 -2.95
C PRO A 252 -3.76 -20.08 -3.58
N ASN A 253 -4.75 -19.38 -4.16
CA ASN A 253 -4.54 -18.11 -4.88
C ASN A 253 -3.78 -17.06 -4.09
N ASN A 254 -4.02 -16.94 -2.77
CA ASN A 254 -3.29 -15.99 -1.93
C ASN A 254 -1.80 -16.32 -1.85
N ALA A 255 -1.45 -17.61 -1.74
CA ALA A 255 -0.06 -18.05 -1.76
C ALA A 255 0.58 -17.79 -3.13
N ILE A 256 -0.16 -18.03 -4.23
CA ILE A 256 0.29 -17.73 -5.57
C ILE A 256 0.59 -16.23 -5.70
N ALA A 257 -0.35 -15.37 -5.30
CA ALA A 257 -0.21 -13.93 -5.42
C ALA A 257 0.99 -13.36 -4.64
N LEU A 258 1.17 -13.78 -3.39
CA LEU A 258 2.26 -13.31 -2.54
C LEU A 258 3.62 -13.83 -3.00
N ARG A 259 3.71 -15.11 -3.37
CA ARG A 259 4.94 -15.72 -3.90
C ARG A 259 5.33 -15.15 -5.27
N TRP A 260 4.35 -14.84 -6.11
CA TRP A 260 4.61 -14.17 -7.38
C TRP A 260 5.24 -12.80 -7.15
N LEU A 261 4.67 -11.96 -6.27
CA LEU A 261 5.26 -10.67 -5.93
C LEU A 261 6.69 -10.79 -5.41
N ARG A 262 6.93 -11.77 -4.55
CA ARG A 262 8.23 -11.96 -3.90
C ARG A 262 9.32 -12.47 -4.84
N HIS A 263 8.97 -13.34 -5.80
CA HIS A 263 9.95 -14.12 -6.56
C HIS A 263 9.92 -13.93 -8.07
N HIS A 264 8.81 -13.43 -8.62
CA HIS A 264 8.58 -13.41 -10.08
C HIS A 264 8.17 -12.04 -10.61
N SER A 265 7.93 -11.06 -9.75
CA SER A 265 7.60 -9.69 -10.13
C SER A 265 8.86 -8.89 -10.51
N GLN A 266 8.66 -7.62 -10.92
CA GLN A 266 9.78 -6.70 -11.17
C GLN A 266 10.24 -5.92 -9.93
N LEU A 267 9.80 -6.31 -8.73
CA LEU A 267 10.31 -5.73 -7.49
C LEU A 267 11.77 -6.13 -7.26
N THR A 268 12.53 -5.20 -6.69
CA THR A 268 13.95 -5.37 -6.33
C THR A 268 14.12 -5.34 -4.82
N ASP A 269 15.33 -5.53 -4.33
CA ASP A 269 15.65 -5.45 -2.90
C ASP A 269 15.55 -4.03 -2.29
N ALA A 270 15.38 -3.00 -3.12
CA ALA A 270 15.06 -1.64 -2.68
C ALA A 270 13.54 -1.43 -2.45
N ASP A 271 12.71 -2.32 -3.01
CA ASP A 271 11.25 -2.22 -2.97
C ASP A 271 10.65 -2.95 -1.78
N ALA A 272 9.33 -2.80 -1.59
CA ALA A 272 8.63 -3.48 -0.50
C ALA A 272 7.22 -3.95 -0.91
N ILE A 273 6.70 -4.93 -0.16
CA ILE A 273 5.32 -5.41 -0.25
C ILE A 273 4.55 -4.96 0.98
N LEU A 274 3.48 -4.19 0.81
CA LEU A 274 2.57 -3.82 1.89
C LEU A 274 1.55 -4.94 2.14
N VAL A 275 1.65 -5.59 3.29
CA VAL A 275 0.79 -6.71 3.67
C VAL A 275 -0.38 -6.21 4.51
N GLY A 276 -1.60 -6.45 4.01
CA GLY A 276 -2.84 -6.27 4.74
C GLY A 276 -3.32 -7.55 5.41
N TYR A 277 -4.18 -7.42 6.41
CA TYR A 277 -4.76 -8.54 7.17
C TYR A 277 -6.09 -8.11 7.80
N SER A 278 -6.94 -9.05 8.16
CA SER A 278 -8.19 -8.80 8.92
C SER A 278 -8.15 -9.41 10.33
N ASN A 279 -7.19 -10.29 10.60
CA ASN A 279 -6.94 -10.92 11.90
C ASN A 279 -5.52 -11.50 11.94
N ILE A 280 -5.06 -11.88 13.13
CA ILE A 280 -3.70 -12.41 13.35
C ILE A 280 -3.43 -13.71 12.60
N GLY A 281 -4.43 -14.60 12.46
CA GLY A 281 -4.29 -15.85 11.72
C GLY A 281 -4.02 -15.61 10.22
N GLN A 282 -4.73 -14.64 9.64
CA GLN A 282 -4.52 -14.25 8.26
C GLN A 282 -3.13 -13.59 8.05
N LEU A 283 -2.70 -12.73 8.99
CA LEU A 283 -1.35 -12.18 8.93
C LEU A 283 -0.29 -13.28 8.95
N LYS A 284 -0.38 -14.20 9.91
CA LYS A 284 0.55 -15.33 10.03
C LYS A 284 0.63 -16.12 8.72
N GLN A 285 -0.53 -16.47 8.16
CA GLN A 285 -0.61 -17.22 6.91
C GLN A 285 0.00 -16.44 5.72
N ASN A 286 -0.27 -15.14 5.60
CA ASN A 286 0.30 -14.31 4.54
C ASN A 286 1.83 -14.23 4.64
N LEU A 287 2.37 -14.07 5.84
CA LEU A 287 3.81 -14.05 6.08
C LEU A 287 4.45 -15.43 5.78
N GLU A 288 3.80 -16.52 6.19
CA GLU A 288 4.24 -17.87 5.83
C GLU A 288 4.27 -18.11 4.31
N TYR A 289 3.30 -17.58 3.55
CA TYR A 289 3.31 -17.67 2.09
C TYR A 289 4.46 -16.86 1.45
N LEU A 290 4.77 -15.69 1.99
CA LEU A 290 5.90 -14.88 1.52
C LEU A 290 7.26 -15.55 1.76
N GLU A 291 7.39 -16.37 2.80
CA GLU A 291 8.62 -17.12 3.09
C GLU A 291 8.77 -18.43 2.28
N GLN A 292 7.72 -18.85 1.57
CA GLN A 292 7.82 -20.00 0.66
C GLN A 292 8.66 -19.64 -0.58
N GLY A 293 9.29 -20.66 -1.17
CA GLY A 293 10.09 -20.50 -2.39
C GLY A 293 9.28 -20.11 -3.64
N PRO A 294 9.97 -19.96 -4.79
CA PRO A 294 9.35 -19.56 -6.05
C PRO A 294 8.24 -20.52 -6.49
N LEU A 295 7.34 -20.03 -7.32
CA LEU A 295 6.23 -20.79 -7.89
C LEU A 295 6.73 -21.77 -8.95
N PRO A 296 6.02 -22.90 -9.19
CA PRO A 296 6.22 -23.73 -10.36
C PRO A 296 6.12 -22.93 -11.67
N GLU A 297 6.96 -23.26 -12.67
CA GLU A 297 6.98 -22.56 -13.97
C GLU A 297 5.61 -22.55 -14.66
N GLU A 298 4.82 -23.64 -14.55
CA GLU A 298 3.47 -23.69 -15.12
C GLU A 298 2.56 -22.61 -14.55
N ILE A 299 2.63 -22.33 -13.25
CA ILE A 299 1.82 -21.27 -12.63
C ILE A 299 2.28 -19.90 -13.11
N VAL A 300 3.58 -19.66 -13.21
CA VAL A 300 4.13 -18.40 -13.72
C VAL A 300 3.68 -18.15 -15.16
N ALA A 301 3.78 -19.17 -16.02
CA ALA A 301 3.32 -19.08 -17.41
C ALA A 301 1.82 -18.76 -17.53
N VAL A 302 0.99 -19.33 -16.63
CA VAL A 302 -0.45 -19.00 -16.56
C VAL A 302 -0.65 -17.54 -16.12
N ILE A 303 0.08 -17.05 -15.13
CA ILE A 303 0.01 -15.65 -14.68
C ILE A 303 0.36 -14.69 -15.82
N ASP A 304 1.41 -14.95 -16.58
CA ASP A 304 1.80 -14.09 -17.71
C ASP A 304 0.77 -14.11 -18.83
N LYS A 305 0.18 -15.28 -19.12
CA LYS A 305 -0.92 -15.40 -20.06
C LYS A 305 -2.17 -14.66 -19.61
N ILE A 306 -2.50 -14.75 -18.32
CA ILE A 306 -3.61 -14.00 -17.70
C ILE A 306 -3.35 -12.50 -17.90
N TRP A 307 -2.18 -11.99 -17.54
CA TRP A 307 -1.86 -10.57 -17.69
C TRP A 307 -2.03 -10.09 -19.12
N ALA A 308 -1.46 -10.79 -20.08
CA ALA A 308 -1.59 -10.44 -21.51
C ALA A 308 -3.05 -10.40 -22.00
N ALA A 309 -3.95 -11.17 -21.36
CA ALA A 309 -5.36 -11.20 -21.72
C ALA A 309 -6.21 -10.12 -21.06
N ILE A 310 -5.75 -9.55 -19.92
CA ILE A 310 -6.56 -8.60 -19.12
C ILE A 310 -5.96 -7.20 -19.06
N GLU A 311 -4.82 -6.93 -19.68
CA GLU A 311 -4.08 -5.66 -19.54
C GLU A 311 -4.96 -4.43 -19.80
N ASP A 312 -5.83 -4.50 -20.83
CA ASP A 312 -6.75 -3.41 -21.15
C ASP A 312 -7.86 -3.21 -20.10
N ASP A 313 -8.27 -4.29 -19.44
CA ASP A 313 -9.30 -4.28 -18.40
C ASP A 313 -8.72 -4.03 -16.98
N ALA A 314 -7.42 -4.11 -16.83
CA ALA A 314 -6.75 -3.98 -15.54
C ALA A 314 -6.89 -2.56 -14.95
N PRO A 315 -6.92 -2.42 -13.62
CA PRO A 315 -6.85 -1.11 -12.96
C PRO A 315 -5.63 -0.30 -13.44
N LYS A 316 -5.80 1.02 -13.52
CA LYS A 316 -4.67 1.93 -13.82
C LYS A 316 -3.61 1.87 -12.71
N ALA A 317 -2.35 2.11 -13.07
CA ALA A 317 -1.25 2.16 -12.10
C ALA A 317 -1.30 3.39 -11.19
N ALA A 318 -1.97 4.46 -11.63
CA ALA A 318 -2.13 5.74 -10.93
C ALA A 318 -3.55 6.30 -11.12
N MET A 319 -3.97 7.27 -10.27
CA MET A 319 -5.29 7.91 -10.29
C MET A 319 -5.33 9.15 -11.20
#